data_d1e3f3848749f1cd2676bff6635d783d
#
_entry.id   d1e3f3848749f1cd2676bff6635d783d
#
_cell.length_a   1.000
_cell.length_b   1.000
_cell.length_c   1.000
_cell.angle_alpha   90.00
_cell.angle_beta   90.00
_cell.angle_gamma   90.00
#
_symmetry.space_group_name_H-M   'P 1'
#
loop_
_entity.id
_entity.type
_entity.pdbx_description
1 polymer ?
#
loop_
_entity_poly.entity_id
_entity_poly.type
_entity_poly.pdbx_seq_one_letter_code
_entity_poly.pdbx_strand_id
1 'polypeptide(L)'
;ASTKPGFHRNDPQRDSVFTVDQPQLGTLPFAAIPPMIARLHYDIPELSGNKGPAALSAASIPQATAPVVIPAPESKSLGGKEEVAIVPAFSVAIDPGNQVIPVDTHSPIKVDVKVGSNVDGTSGALKLQAPEGWKVSPAEQQVSGLNRGQEKNFEFQVTTSALKQGDLKLHAALQSNGKSYSEGYTLVTREDLGSFYYFEPATQHESVVNVKVPHDLKVGYIMGAGDDIPAVLQQIGMNVSLVPADKIGTTDLSLFGSIVLGVRAYDTHKDLVTNNQKLLDFVSNGGTLIVQNNNSIGDFNSEHLTPYAAELSRARVSVEEAPVQILAPENPVFHYPNEITQKDFDNWVQERGLYFMSSWDSKFTPLLSCHDPGEPDQKGGMLEAKYGKGTYIFTGYAFFRQLPAGVPGAVRLFVNLVSAGHDRAASGEP
;
A
#
# COMPACT_ATOMS: atom_id res chain seq x y z
N ALA A 1 19.17 -20.50 10.26
CA ALA A 1 17.71 -20.65 10.32
C ALA A 1 17.12 -19.40 10.95
N SER A 2 16.02 -18.93 10.45
CA SER A 2 15.25 -17.80 11.01
C SER A 2 13.83 -18.28 11.26
N THR A 3 13.13 -17.65 12.22
CA THR A 3 11.73 -17.90 12.47
C THR A 3 10.92 -17.19 11.40
N LYS A 4 10.53 -17.91 10.36
CA LYS A 4 9.66 -17.41 9.30
C LYS A 4 8.25 -17.93 9.52
N PRO A 5 7.21 -17.15 9.19
CA PRO A 5 5.84 -17.67 9.14
C PRO A 5 5.73 -18.77 8.09
N GLY A 6 4.80 -19.68 8.27
CA GLY A 6 4.55 -20.78 7.32
C GLY A 6 3.71 -20.34 6.11
N PHE A 7 3.73 -19.08 5.75
CA PHE A 7 3.01 -18.49 4.63
C PHE A 7 3.78 -17.31 4.02
N HIS A 8 3.54 -17.03 2.77
CA HIS A 8 4.11 -15.87 2.06
C HIS A 8 3.15 -15.37 0.98
N ARG A 9 3.40 -14.16 0.47
CA ARG A 9 2.84 -13.67 -0.78
C ARG A 9 3.91 -13.74 -1.86
N ASN A 10 3.54 -14.18 -3.07
CA ASN A 10 4.48 -14.25 -4.20
C ASN A 10 4.93 -12.85 -4.63
N ASP A 11 4.00 -11.90 -4.61
CA ASP A 11 4.27 -10.49 -4.77
C ASP A 11 3.68 -9.73 -3.57
N PRO A 12 4.48 -9.36 -2.55
CA PRO A 12 3.99 -8.69 -1.34
C PRO A 12 3.23 -7.38 -1.60
N GLN A 13 3.49 -6.75 -2.74
CA GLN A 13 2.91 -5.46 -3.11
C GLN A 13 1.59 -5.57 -3.88
N ARG A 14 1.40 -6.68 -4.61
CA ARG A 14 0.23 -6.87 -5.49
C ARG A 14 -0.70 -7.98 -5.04
N ASP A 15 -0.15 -9.04 -4.42
CA ASP A 15 -0.96 -10.19 -4.03
C ASP A 15 -1.80 -9.89 -2.79
N SER A 16 -3.10 -10.12 -2.88
CA SER A 16 -4.03 -10.12 -1.74
C SER A 16 -4.16 -11.51 -1.09
N VAL A 17 -3.57 -12.54 -1.70
CA VAL A 17 -3.67 -13.94 -1.27
C VAL A 17 -2.33 -14.43 -0.76
N PHE A 18 -2.36 -15.18 0.36
CA PHE A 18 -1.20 -15.85 0.92
C PHE A 18 -1.12 -17.30 0.45
N THR A 19 0.09 -17.73 0.08
CA THR A 19 0.43 -19.14 -0.13
C THR A 19 0.89 -19.74 1.18
N VAL A 20 0.30 -20.88 1.58
CA VAL A 20 0.69 -21.63 2.77
C VAL A 20 1.79 -22.61 2.38
N ASP A 21 3.00 -22.44 2.97
CA ASP A 21 4.19 -23.24 2.61
C ASP A 21 4.09 -24.69 3.09
N GLN A 22 3.43 -24.92 4.23
CA GLN A 22 3.31 -26.22 4.87
C GLN A 22 1.87 -26.47 5.33
N PRO A 23 0.95 -26.84 4.40
CA PRO A 23 -0.47 -27.03 4.72
C PRO A 23 -0.75 -28.04 5.84
N GLN A 24 0.16 -29.03 6.02
CA GLN A 24 0.07 -30.03 7.09
C GLN A 24 0.19 -29.45 8.52
N LEU A 25 0.71 -28.24 8.67
CA LEU A 25 0.83 -27.55 9.97
C LEU A 25 -0.40 -26.73 10.33
N GLY A 26 -1.39 -26.70 9.43
CA GLY A 26 -2.59 -25.90 9.59
C GLY A 26 -2.60 -24.65 8.69
N THR A 27 -3.78 -24.09 8.53
CA THR A 27 -4.02 -22.94 7.66
C THR A 27 -4.08 -21.61 8.42
N LEU A 28 -3.77 -21.61 9.71
CA LEU A 28 -3.72 -20.39 10.50
C LEU A 28 -2.49 -19.57 10.13
N PRO A 29 -2.63 -18.34 9.65
CA PRO A 29 -1.52 -17.53 9.17
C PRO A 29 -0.45 -17.22 10.22
N PHE A 30 -0.74 -17.39 11.50
CA PHE A 30 0.16 -17.08 12.61
C PHE A 30 0.78 -18.33 13.26
N ALA A 31 0.50 -19.54 12.76
CA ALA A 31 1.12 -20.74 13.25
C ALA A 31 2.55 -20.89 12.70
N ALA A 32 3.53 -20.31 13.37
CA ALA A 32 4.92 -20.61 13.11
C ALA A 32 5.33 -21.89 13.86
N ILE A 33 6.22 -22.69 13.26
CA ILE A 33 6.89 -23.76 14.02
C ILE A 33 7.81 -23.07 15.04
N PRO A 34 7.67 -23.32 16.34
CA PRO A 34 8.59 -22.76 17.31
C PRO A 34 10.04 -23.12 16.93
N PRO A 35 10.95 -22.14 16.80
CA PRO A 35 12.32 -22.39 16.37
C PRO A 35 13.13 -23.18 17.38
N MET A 36 12.68 -23.17 18.63
CA MET A 36 13.24 -23.92 19.72
C MET A 36 12.15 -24.67 20.49
N ILE A 37 12.31 -25.97 20.60
CA ILE A 37 11.39 -26.85 21.33
C ILE A 37 12.17 -27.51 22.45
N ALA A 38 11.70 -27.36 23.69
CA ALA A 38 12.16 -28.16 24.81
C ALA A 38 11.49 -29.54 24.73
N ARG A 39 12.29 -30.58 24.76
CA ARG A 39 11.81 -31.97 24.77
C ARG A 39 12.19 -32.61 26.09
N LEU A 40 11.20 -33.03 26.86
CA LEU A 40 11.39 -33.70 28.12
C LEU A 40 11.17 -35.21 27.90
N HIS A 41 12.17 -36.00 28.28
CA HIS A 41 12.08 -37.44 28.42
C HIS A 41 12.00 -37.73 29.90
N TYR A 42 11.06 -38.53 30.33
CA TYR A 42 10.92 -38.90 31.75
C TYR A 42 10.56 -40.38 31.88
N ASP A 43 11.20 -41.01 32.88
CA ASP A 43 10.87 -42.36 33.31
C ASP A 43 9.89 -42.32 34.46
N ILE A 44 8.88 -43.19 34.39
CA ILE A 44 7.98 -43.46 35.51
C ILE A 44 8.39 -44.77 36.14
N PRO A 45 9.09 -44.76 37.29
CA PRO A 45 9.64 -45.99 37.89
C PRO A 45 8.57 -47.08 38.16
N GLU A 46 7.36 -46.68 38.45
CA GLU A 46 6.23 -47.58 38.70
C GLU A 46 5.79 -48.35 37.42
N LEU A 47 6.03 -47.83 36.24
CA LEU A 47 5.77 -48.50 34.99
C LEU A 47 6.95 -49.34 34.49
N SER A 48 8.16 -49.03 34.92
CA SER A 48 9.40 -49.77 34.55
C SER A 48 9.61 -51.05 35.41
N GLY A 49 8.91 -51.17 36.55
CA GLY A 49 9.06 -52.31 37.49
C GLY A 49 8.20 -53.52 37.19
N ASN A 50 7.25 -53.45 36.25
CA ASN A 50 6.37 -54.54 35.97
C ASN A 50 6.96 -55.47 34.90
N LYS A 51 7.56 -56.57 35.33
CA LYS A 51 8.04 -57.70 34.48
C LYS A 51 6.85 -58.45 33.87
N GLY A 52 5.94 -57.80 33.25
CA GLY A 52 4.90 -58.41 32.44
C GLY A 52 5.35 -58.55 30.97
N PRO A 53 4.72 -59.37 30.16
CA PRO A 53 5.13 -59.68 28.77
C PRO A 53 4.96 -58.51 27.76
N ALA A 54 4.64 -57.34 28.18
CA ALA A 54 4.64 -56.14 27.35
C ALA A 54 5.78 -55.22 27.81
N ALA A 55 7.03 -55.50 27.42
CA ALA A 55 8.08 -54.53 27.41
C ALA A 55 7.63 -53.35 26.53
N LEU A 56 7.38 -52.20 27.15
CA LEU A 56 7.14 -50.95 26.37
C LEU A 56 8.37 -50.75 25.51
N SER A 57 8.17 -50.75 24.17
CA SER A 57 9.26 -50.48 23.25
C SER A 57 9.82 -49.07 23.53
N ALA A 58 11.06 -48.81 23.15
CA ALA A 58 11.65 -47.46 23.27
C ALA A 58 10.81 -46.35 22.63
N ALA A 59 9.86 -46.71 21.77
CA ALA A 59 8.86 -45.82 21.16
C ALA A 59 7.73 -45.36 22.11
N SER A 60 7.60 -45.98 23.30
CA SER A 60 6.56 -45.66 24.28
C SER A 60 7.06 -44.88 25.51
N ILE A 61 8.28 -44.37 25.50
CA ILE A 61 8.78 -43.44 26.53
C ILE A 61 7.96 -42.16 26.46
N PRO A 62 7.29 -41.76 27.55
CA PRO A 62 6.51 -40.52 27.53
C PRO A 62 7.42 -39.33 27.22
N GLN A 63 6.98 -38.53 26.25
CA GLN A 63 7.67 -37.31 25.83
C GLN A 63 6.70 -36.15 25.93
N ALA A 64 7.14 -35.03 26.48
CA ALA A 64 6.45 -33.77 26.42
C ALA A 64 7.28 -32.79 25.60
N THR A 65 6.67 -32.03 24.76
CA THR A 65 7.28 -30.96 24.00
C THR A 65 6.59 -29.64 24.28
N ALA A 66 7.35 -28.58 24.44
CA ALA A 66 6.84 -27.23 24.61
C ALA A 66 7.72 -26.24 23.88
N PRO A 67 7.19 -25.14 23.32
CA PRO A 67 8.01 -24.07 22.82
C PRO A 67 8.85 -23.44 23.93
N VAL A 68 10.06 -23.01 23.61
CA VAL A 68 10.88 -22.22 24.52
C VAL A 68 10.36 -20.80 24.52
N VAL A 69 10.01 -20.28 25.67
CA VAL A 69 9.51 -18.93 25.89
C VAL A 69 10.44 -18.10 26.77
N ILE A 70 10.43 -16.80 26.56
CA ILE A 70 11.12 -15.80 27.37
C ILE A 70 10.13 -14.90 28.09
N PRO A 71 10.48 -14.30 29.22
CA PRO A 71 9.64 -13.28 29.85
C PRO A 71 9.44 -12.09 28.94
N ALA A 72 8.19 -11.68 28.78
CA ALA A 72 7.77 -10.50 28.02
C ALA A 72 6.63 -9.81 28.79
N PRO A 73 6.95 -9.04 29.86
CA PRO A 73 5.94 -8.49 30.77
C PRO A 73 4.91 -7.60 30.09
N GLU A 74 5.26 -6.96 28.98
CA GLU A 74 4.39 -6.10 28.17
C GLU A 74 3.39 -6.92 27.31
N SER A 75 3.69 -8.22 27.10
CA SER A 75 2.82 -9.07 26.27
C SER A 75 1.67 -9.60 27.09
N LYS A 76 0.44 -9.40 26.58
CA LYS A 76 -0.78 -10.02 27.15
C LYS A 76 -1.00 -11.45 26.65
N SER A 77 -0.32 -11.82 25.55
CA SER A 77 -0.30 -13.19 25.07
C SER A 77 0.52 -14.08 25.99
N LEU A 78 0.20 -15.38 26.05
CA LEU A 78 0.91 -16.37 26.84
C LEU A 78 1.19 -15.97 28.32
N GLY A 79 0.37 -15.09 28.89
CA GLY A 79 0.53 -14.65 30.29
C GLY A 79 1.84 -13.93 30.58
N GLY A 80 2.27 -13.01 29.73
CA GLY A 80 3.50 -12.23 29.87
C GLY A 80 4.75 -12.99 29.43
N LYS A 81 4.62 -13.87 28.47
CA LYS A 81 5.72 -14.63 27.84
C LYS A 81 5.62 -14.54 26.33
N GLU A 82 6.74 -14.67 25.65
CA GLU A 82 6.82 -14.76 24.20
C GLU A 82 7.69 -15.94 23.79
N GLU A 83 7.38 -16.53 22.63
CA GLU A 83 8.22 -17.56 22.04
C GLU A 83 9.54 -16.95 21.56
N VAL A 84 10.63 -17.70 21.72
CA VAL A 84 11.94 -17.26 21.21
C VAL A 84 11.87 -17.19 19.69
N ALA A 85 12.22 -16.05 19.11
CA ALA A 85 12.38 -15.87 17.70
C ALA A 85 13.86 -15.88 17.29
N ILE A 86 14.17 -16.51 16.15
CA ILE A 86 15.50 -16.49 15.56
C ILE A 86 15.42 -15.58 14.32
N VAL A 87 16.13 -14.47 14.36
CA VAL A 87 16.21 -13.50 13.26
C VAL A 87 17.60 -13.55 12.60
N PRO A 88 17.73 -13.15 11.31
CA PRO A 88 19.02 -13.05 10.63
C PRO A 88 19.95 -12.07 11.35
N ALA A 89 21.26 -12.21 11.14
CA ALA A 89 22.24 -11.24 11.65
C ALA A 89 21.99 -9.83 11.09
N PHE A 90 21.45 -9.76 9.88
CA PHE A 90 21.09 -8.51 9.22
C PHE A 90 19.68 -8.57 8.62
N SER A 91 19.00 -7.44 8.66
CA SER A 91 17.80 -7.14 7.90
C SER A 91 18.17 -6.16 6.77
N VAL A 92 17.72 -6.44 5.56
CA VAL A 92 17.91 -5.57 4.40
C VAL A 92 16.54 -5.30 3.79
N ALA A 93 16.19 -4.03 3.56
CA ALA A 93 14.92 -3.63 2.96
C ALA A 93 15.15 -2.47 1.99
N ILE A 94 14.31 -2.35 0.97
CA ILE A 94 14.24 -1.16 0.11
C ILE A 94 12.92 -0.45 0.46
N ASP A 95 13.00 0.86 0.71
CA ASP A 95 11.84 1.67 1.10
C ASP A 95 11.79 2.96 0.26
N PRO A 96 10.68 3.22 -0.46
CA PRO A 96 9.48 2.39 -0.57
C PRO A 96 9.69 1.11 -1.37
N GLY A 97 8.88 0.08 -1.11
CA GLY A 97 8.91 -1.19 -1.85
C GLY A 97 8.39 -1.10 -3.29
N ASN A 98 7.66 -0.03 -3.63
CA ASN A 98 7.18 0.31 -4.97
C ASN A 98 7.55 1.73 -5.35
N GLN A 99 7.89 1.93 -6.62
CA GLN A 99 8.10 3.25 -7.19
C GLN A 99 7.44 3.33 -8.56
N VAL A 100 6.80 4.46 -8.86
CA VAL A 100 6.19 4.73 -10.17
C VAL A 100 7.06 5.72 -10.93
N ILE A 101 7.48 5.35 -12.13
CA ILE A 101 8.44 6.12 -12.94
C ILE A 101 7.81 6.47 -14.28
N PRO A 102 7.71 7.74 -14.65
CA PRO A 102 7.35 8.14 -16.02
C PRO A 102 8.35 7.63 -17.05
N VAL A 103 7.87 7.22 -18.23
CA VAL A 103 8.74 6.73 -19.34
C VAL A 103 9.74 7.78 -19.85
N ASP A 104 9.44 9.05 -19.65
CA ASP A 104 10.27 10.20 -20.05
C ASP A 104 11.20 10.70 -18.93
N THR A 105 11.35 9.92 -17.85
CA THR A 105 12.29 10.23 -16.78
C THR A 105 13.72 10.15 -17.29
N HIS A 106 14.46 11.28 -17.17
CA HIS A 106 15.86 11.40 -17.55
C HIS A 106 16.80 11.61 -16.36
N SER A 107 16.27 11.95 -15.20
CA SER A 107 17.02 12.10 -13.96
C SER A 107 17.34 10.74 -13.33
N PRO A 108 18.43 10.65 -12.55
CA PRO A 108 18.71 9.45 -11.77
C PRO A 108 17.55 9.12 -10.82
N ILE A 109 17.18 7.84 -10.77
CA ILE A 109 16.18 7.31 -9.86
C ILE A 109 16.88 7.04 -8.52
N LYS A 110 16.34 7.60 -7.45
CA LYS A 110 16.84 7.40 -6.10
C LYS A 110 16.27 6.11 -5.50
N VAL A 111 17.14 5.30 -4.92
CA VAL A 111 16.76 4.05 -4.22
C VAL A 111 17.38 4.06 -2.82
N ASP A 112 16.55 4.01 -1.80
CA ASP A 112 16.97 3.98 -0.41
C ASP A 112 16.94 2.54 0.11
N VAL A 113 18.09 2.04 0.56
CA VAL A 113 18.25 0.70 1.13
C VAL A 113 18.53 0.82 2.61
N LYS A 114 17.67 0.26 3.44
CA LYS A 114 17.82 0.20 4.89
C LYS A 114 18.47 -1.11 5.29
N VAL A 115 19.53 -1.03 6.11
CA VAL A 115 20.21 -2.17 6.71
C VAL A 115 20.11 -2.07 8.22
N GLY A 116 19.54 -3.09 8.84
CA GLY A 116 19.50 -3.28 10.30
C GLY A 116 20.44 -4.39 10.76
N SER A 117 21.04 -4.25 11.94
CA SER A 117 21.94 -5.25 12.52
C SER A 117 21.38 -5.85 13.81
N ASN A 118 21.42 -7.18 13.92
CA ASN A 118 21.11 -7.95 15.13
C ASN A 118 22.38 -8.44 15.86
N VAL A 119 23.55 -8.04 15.40
CA VAL A 119 24.86 -8.41 15.96
C VAL A 119 25.75 -7.18 16.08
N ASP A 120 26.79 -7.27 16.92
CA ASP A 120 27.72 -6.16 17.14
C ASP A 120 28.91 -6.21 16.18
N GLY A 121 29.49 -5.02 15.89
CA GLY A 121 30.80 -4.90 15.26
C GLY A 121 30.88 -5.36 13.80
N THR A 122 29.86 -5.10 13.02
CA THR A 122 29.72 -5.68 11.70
C THR A 122 30.33 -4.88 10.56
N SER A 123 30.81 -5.60 9.55
CA SER A 123 31.19 -5.05 8.26
C SER A 123 30.64 -5.89 7.11
N GLY A 124 30.32 -5.24 5.98
CA GLY A 124 29.80 -5.93 4.81
C GLY A 124 29.74 -5.00 3.61
N ALA A 125 29.52 -5.59 2.44
CA ALA A 125 29.36 -4.91 1.17
C ALA A 125 27.89 -4.98 0.72
N LEU A 126 27.23 -3.82 0.66
CA LEU A 126 25.87 -3.69 0.19
C LEU A 126 25.88 -3.38 -1.32
N LYS A 127 25.12 -4.17 -2.06
CA LYS A 127 24.94 -4.02 -3.51
C LYS A 127 23.46 -3.92 -3.87
N LEU A 128 23.19 -3.08 -4.87
CA LEU A 128 21.90 -3.02 -5.52
C LEU A 128 22.05 -3.64 -6.93
N GLN A 129 21.22 -4.63 -7.23
CA GLN A 129 21.10 -5.23 -8.56
C GLN A 129 19.95 -4.60 -9.32
N ALA A 130 20.20 -4.17 -10.53
CA ALA A 130 19.24 -3.55 -11.42
C ALA A 130 19.07 -4.36 -12.72
N PRO A 131 18.00 -4.16 -13.49
CA PRO A 131 17.79 -4.78 -14.79
C PRO A 131 18.95 -4.50 -15.76
N GLU A 132 19.07 -5.32 -16.80
CA GLU A 132 20.07 -5.15 -17.84
C GLU A 132 19.94 -3.78 -18.51
N GLY A 133 21.08 -3.13 -18.75
CA GLY A 133 21.15 -1.79 -19.32
C GLY A 133 21.00 -0.64 -18.32
N TRP A 134 20.65 -0.94 -17.05
CA TRP A 134 20.60 0.06 -16.00
C TRP A 134 21.96 0.15 -15.29
N LYS A 135 22.32 1.35 -14.83
CA LYS A 135 23.58 1.60 -14.12
C LYS A 135 23.28 2.04 -12.69
N VAL A 136 23.95 1.40 -11.74
CA VAL A 136 23.83 1.70 -10.30
C VAL A 136 25.07 2.47 -9.85
N SER A 137 24.88 3.56 -9.11
CA SER A 137 25.94 4.36 -8.52
C SER A 137 25.62 4.70 -7.04
N PRO A 138 26.55 4.46 -6.12
CA PRO A 138 27.78 3.70 -6.32
C PRO A 138 27.49 2.22 -6.58
N ALA A 139 28.41 1.50 -7.23
CA ALA A 139 28.22 0.07 -7.53
C ALA A 139 28.16 -0.80 -6.25
N GLU A 140 28.75 -0.31 -5.16
CA GLU A 140 28.80 -0.98 -3.86
C GLU A 140 28.92 0.06 -2.75
N GLN A 141 28.31 -0.19 -1.60
CA GLN A 141 28.51 0.62 -0.40
C GLN A 141 28.99 -0.24 0.78
N GLN A 142 29.95 0.29 1.54
CA GLN A 142 30.47 -0.40 2.72
C GLN A 142 29.56 -0.14 3.92
N VAL A 143 29.07 -1.22 4.50
CA VAL A 143 28.35 -1.22 5.77
C VAL A 143 29.36 -1.49 6.87
N SER A 144 29.54 -0.57 7.81
CA SER A 144 30.46 -0.72 8.93
C SER A 144 29.94 0.01 10.16
N GLY A 145 30.35 -0.47 11.34
CA GLY A 145 30.08 0.18 12.61
C GLY A 145 28.65 0.07 13.11
N LEU A 146 27.83 -0.80 12.55
CA LEU A 146 26.51 -1.09 13.08
C LEU A 146 26.61 -2.07 14.27
N ASN A 147 25.98 -1.71 15.36
CA ASN A 147 25.79 -2.56 16.52
C ASN A 147 24.36 -3.13 16.55
N ARG A 148 24.15 -4.10 17.40
CA ARG A 148 22.84 -4.72 17.60
C ARG A 148 21.75 -3.68 17.82
N GLY A 149 20.64 -3.79 17.08
CA GLY A 149 19.47 -2.91 17.15
C GLY A 149 19.63 -1.59 16.42
N GLN A 150 20.77 -1.35 15.75
CA GLN A 150 20.96 -0.16 14.94
C GLN A 150 20.56 -0.40 13.48
N GLU A 151 20.05 0.66 12.86
CA GLU A 151 19.70 0.71 11.43
C GLU A 151 20.44 1.87 10.76
N LYS A 152 20.71 1.72 9.46
CA LYS A 152 21.31 2.76 8.63
C LYS A 152 20.74 2.70 7.22
N ASN A 153 20.48 3.88 6.64
CA ASN A 153 20.04 4.03 5.27
C ASN A 153 21.24 4.27 4.34
N PHE A 154 21.16 3.68 3.15
CA PHE A 154 22.14 3.76 2.08
C PHE A 154 21.44 4.17 0.80
N GLU A 155 21.83 5.29 0.22
CA GLU A 155 21.24 5.81 -1.00
C GLU A 155 22.02 5.32 -2.22
N PHE A 156 21.32 4.75 -3.19
CA PHE A 156 21.82 4.44 -4.52
C PHE A 156 21.10 5.32 -5.55
N GLN A 157 21.78 5.60 -6.63
CA GLN A 157 21.21 6.26 -7.79
C GLN A 157 21.27 5.30 -8.98
N VAL A 158 20.13 5.16 -9.65
CA VAL A 158 19.98 4.27 -10.78
C VAL A 158 19.68 5.08 -12.02
N THR A 159 20.43 4.86 -13.10
CA THR A 159 20.25 5.55 -14.38
C THR A 159 20.04 4.55 -15.49
N THR A 160 19.21 4.91 -16.45
CA THR A 160 18.94 4.11 -17.66
C THR A 160 18.90 5.04 -18.88
N SER A 161 19.24 4.50 -20.05
CA SER A 161 19.23 5.26 -21.30
C SER A 161 17.86 5.32 -21.96
N ALA A 162 16.97 4.38 -21.67
CA ALA A 162 15.62 4.33 -22.21
C ALA A 162 14.70 3.51 -21.30
N LEU A 163 13.56 4.09 -20.96
CA LEU A 163 12.49 3.42 -20.24
C LEU A 163 11.40 2.98 -21.23
N LYS A 164 10.82 1.83 -20.96
CA LYS A 164 9.62 1.33 -21.64
C LYS A 164 8.59 0.99 -20.58
N GLN A 165 7.32 1.27 -20.86
CA GLN A 165 6.24 0.90 -19.95
C GLN A 165 6.30 -0.58 -19.60
N GLY A 166 6.23 -0.88 -18.31
CA GLY A 166 6.30 -2.24 -17.77
C GLY A 166 6.78 -2.25 -16.32
N ASP A 167 6.83 -3.43 -15.75
CA ASP A 167 7.27 -3.66 -14.38
C ASP A 167 8.70 -4.20 -14.37
N LEU A 168 9.53 -3.63 -13.53
CA LEU A 168 10.92 -4.00 -13.34
C LEU A 168 11.18 -4.21 -11.84
N LYS A 169 12.28 -4.88 -11.49
CA LYS A 169 12.63 -5.14 -10.09
C LYS A 169 14.08 -4.79 -9.83
N LEU A 170 14.29 -4.10 -8.71
CA LEU A 170 15.60 -3.91 -8.11
C LEU A 170 15.73 -4.84 -6.90
N HIS A 171 16.93 -5.35 -6.65
CA HIS A 171 17.20 -6.24 -5.51
C HIS A 171 18.41 -5.76 -4.73
N ALA A 172 18.28 -5.61 -3.42
CA ALA A 172 19.40 -5.30 -2.56
C ALA A 172 19.91 -6.54 -1.84
N ALA A 173 21.24 -6.64 -1.69
CA ALA A 173 21.88 -7.71 -0.94
C ALA A 173 23.12 -7.21 -0.20
N LEU A 174 23.22 -7.56 1.07
CA LEU A 174 24.40 -7.35 1.91
C LEU A 174 25.23 -8.64 1.97
N GLN A 175 26.48 -8.55 1.55
CA GLN A 175 27.46 -9.62 1.72
C GLN A 175 28.26 -9.37 3.00
N SER A 176 28.20 -10.29 3.96
CA SER A 176 28.95 -10.21 5.21
C SER A 176 29.36 -11.60 5.68
N ASN A 177 30.64 -11.76 6.07
CA ASN A 177 31.17 -13.02 6.58
C ASN A 177 30.87 -14.25 5.70
N GLY A 178 30.94 -14.08 4.37
CA GLY A 178 30.68 -15.15 3.39
C GLY A 178 29.19 -15.53 3.24
N LYS A 179 28.27 -14.75 3.82
CA LYS A 179 26.82 -14.94 3.69
C LYS A 179 26.17 -13.75 2.99
N SER A 180 25.09 -14.03 2.28
CA SER A 180 24.24 -13.01 1.64
C SER A 180 22.96 -12.82 2.43
N TYR A 181 22.57 -11.56 2.64
CA TYR A 181 21.35 -11.14 3.28
C TYR A 181 20.58 -10.25 2.31
N SER A 182 19.40 -10.69 1.89
CA SER A 182 18.56 -10.02 0.88
C SER A 182 17.10 -9.99 1.29
N GLU A 183 16.83 -10.03 2.57
CA GLU A 183 15.48 -9.98 3.15
C GLU A 183 15.46 -9.01 4.32
N GLY A 184 14.37 -8.26 4.44
CA GLY A 184 13.99 -7.53 5.63
C GLY A 184 12.94 -8.28 6.43
N TYR A 185 12.63 -7.78 7.61
CA TYR A 185 11.48 -8.26 8.38
C TYR A 185 10.85 -7.11 9.15
N THR A 186 9.54 -7.23 9.36
CA THR A 186 8.75 -6.35 10.22
C THR A 186 8.15 -7.17 11.35
N LEU A 187 8.25 -6.67 12.58
CA LEU A 187 7.56 -7.27 13.72
C LEU A 187 6.10 -6.82 13.68
N VAL A 188 5.19 -7.76 13.41
CA VAL A 188 3.76 -7.53 13.47
C VAL A 188 3.26 -7.98 14.83
N THR A 189 2.67 -7.08 15.58
CA THR A 189 2.17 -7.34 16.94
C THR A 189 0.67 -7.06 17.01
N ARG A 190 -0.07 -8.01 17.55
CA ARG A 190 -1.48 -7.84 17.90
C ARG A 190 -1.70 -8.34 19.33
N GLU A 191 -2.42 -7.54 20.11
CA GLU A 191 -2.66 -7.84 21.53
C GLU A 191 -3.36 -9.18 21.75
N ASP A 192 -4.27 -9.56 20.85
CA ASP A 192 -5.09 -10.76 20.89
C ASP A 192 -4.43 -12.00 20.26
N LEU A 193 -3.48 -11.81 19.34
CA LEU A 193 -2.83 -12.90 18.57
C LEU A 193 -1.33 -13.07 18.86
N GLY A 194 -0.72 -12.14 19.60
CA GLY A 194 0.73 -12.14 19.83
C GLY A 194 1.51 -11.47 18.72
N SER A 195 2.78 -11.82 18.60
CA SER A 195 3.72 -11.19 17.65
C SER A 195 4.33 -12.22 16.71
N PHE A 196 4.57 -11.81 15.46
CA PHE A 196 5.35 -12.62 14.51
C PHE A 196 6.20 -11.71 13.62
N TYR A 197 7.30 -12.27 13.11
CA TYR A 197 8.18 -11.59 12.16
C TYR A 197 7.72 -11.87 10.73
N TYR A 198 7.29 -10.83 10.04
CA TYR A 198 6.91 -10.89 8.63
C TYR A 198 8.14 -10.56 7.79
N PHE A 199 8.59 -11.52 6.96
CA PHE A 199 9.76 -11.38 6.11
C PHE A 199 9.37 -11.00 4.70
N GLU A 200 10.11 -10.04 4.14
CA GLU A 200 9.95 -9.60 2.75
C GLU A 200 11.32 -9.55 2.07
N PRO A 201 11.40 -9.94 0.79
CA PRO A 201 12.61 -9.76 0.00
C PRO A 201 13.00 -8.28 -0.04
N ALA A 202 14.29 -7.97 -0.03
CA ALA A 202 14.81 -6.63 -0.26
C ALA A 202 14.70 -6.27 -1.74
N THR A 203 13.46 -6.11 -2.20
CA THR A 203 13.09 -5.88 -3.60
C THR A 203 12.26 -4.61 -3.69
N GLN A 204 12.54 -3.78 -4.71
CA GLN A 204 11.69 -2.67 -5.11
C GLN A 204 11.10 -2.97 -6.48
N HIS A 205 9.81 -2.72 -6.63
CA HIS A 205 9.11 -2.78 -7.90
C HIS A 205 9.10 -1.41 -8.54
N GLU A 206 9.61 -1.33 -9.76
CA GLU A 206 9.60 -0.15 -10.59
C GLU A 206 8.50 -0.28 -11.62
N SER A 207 7.40 0.44 -11.43
CA SER A 207 6.32 0.52 -12.42
C SER A 207 6.60 1.69 -13.36
N VAL A 208 7.09 1.38 -14.55
CA VAL A 208 7.33 2.40 -15.59
C VAL A 208 6.02 2.69 -16.32
N VAL A 209 5.55 3.93 -16.24
CA VAL A 209 4.24 4.35 -16.74
C VAL A 209 4.38 5.44 -17.82
N ASN A 210 3.71 5.22 -18.95
CA ASN A 210 3.52 6.28 -19.93
C ASN A 210 2.38 7.20 -19.45
N VAL A 211 2.73 8.30 -18.79
CA VAL A 211 1.79 9.27 -18.23
C VAL A 211 2.21 10.69 -18.57
N LYS A 212 1.26 11.51 -18.99
CA LYS A 212 1.43 12.95 -19.15
C LYS A 212 0.94 13.65 -17.89
N VAL A 213 1.74 14.60 -17.41
CA VAL A 213 1.49 15.31 -16.14
C VAL A 213 1.53 16.82 -16.39
N PRO A 214 0.50 17.59 -16.00
CA PRO A 214 0.57 19.06 -16.04
C PRO A 214 1.44 19.57 -14.87
N HIS A 215 2.67 20.00 -15.18
CA HIS A 215 3.66 20.40 -14.17
C HIS A 215 3.34 21.74 -13.49
N ASP A 216 2.51 22.58 -14.08
CA ASP A 216 2.07 23.87 -13.54
C ASP A 216 0.88 23.75 -12.61
N LEU A 217 0.18 22.62 -12.59
CA LEU A 217 -0.94 22.35 -11.70
C LEU A 217 -0.46 22.11 -10.26
N LYS A 218 -0.89 22.95 -9.33
CA LYS A 218 -0.67 22.75 -7.90
C LYS A 218 -1.83 21.98 -7.28
N VAL A 219 -1.52 20.85 -6.65
CA VAL A 219 -2.49 19.95 -6.01
C VAL A 219 -2.32 20.03 -4.49
N GLY A 220 -3.38 20.38 -3.78
CA GLY A 220 -3.47 20.21 -2.33
C GLY A 220 -3.99 18.82 -2.00
N TYR A 221 -3.27 18.06 -1.20
CA TYR A 221 -3.72 16.74 -0.75
C TYR A 221 -3.98 16.76 0.76
N ILE A 222 -5.19 16.42 1.17
CA ILE A 222 -5.58 16.31 2.57
C ILE A 222 -5.69 14.83 2.91
N MET A 223 -4.75 14.33 3.74
CA MET A 223 -4.73 12.94 4.15
C MET A 223 -6.02 12.56 4.88
N GLY A 224 -6.46 11.33 4.69
CA GLY A 224 -7.52 10.72 5.47
C GLY A 224 -6.98 9.64 6.41
N ALA A 225 -7.46 8.41 6.26
CA ALA A 225 -7.00 7.26 7.06
C ALA A 225 -5.56 6.80 6.76
N GLY A 226 -4.92 7.42 5.78
CA GLY A 226 -3.58 7.09 5.30
C GLY A 226 -3.62 6.35 3.96
N ASP A 227 -2.92 6.91 2.97
CA ASP A 227 -2.67 6.30 1.67
C ASP A 227 -1.39 6.90 1.06
N ASP A 228 -0.84 6.24 0.03
CA ASP A 228 0.41 6.63 -0.63
C ASP A 228 0.19 7.38 -1.95
N ILE A 229 -1.04 7.78 -2.27
CA ILE A 229 -1.36 8.53 -3.50
C ILE A 229 -0.50 9.78 -3.64
N PRO A 230 -0.36 10.67 -2.62
CA PRO A 230 0.44 11.87 -2.78
C PRO A 230 1.91 11.57 -3.09
N ALA A 231 2.48 10.50 -2.52
CA ALA A 231 3.84 10.07 -2.83
C ALA A 231 3.98 9.64 -4.30
N VAL A 232 3.02 8.85 -4.82
CA VAL A 232 3.01 8.43 -6.23
C VAL A 232 2.87 9.64 -7.16
N LEU A 233 1.96 10.57 -6.85
CA LEU A 233 1.81 11.79 -7.65
C LEU A 233 3.10 12.63 -7.68
N GLN A 234 3.82 12.71 -6.57
CA GLN A 234 5.13 13.38 -6.51
C GLN A 234 6.19 12.61 -7.32
N GLN A 235 6.22 11.28 -7.26
CA GLN A 235 7.14 10.43 -8.05
C GLN A 235 6.97 10.65 -9.55
N ILE A 236 5.74 10.83 -10.03
CA ILE A 236 5.48 11.13 -11.45
C ILE A 236 5.64 12.61 -11.82
N GLY A 237 6.08 13.45 -10.89
CA GLY A 237 6.43 14.86 -11.16
C GLY A 237 5.29 15.86 -10.98
N MET A 238 4.16 15.49 -10.35
CA MET A 238 3.11 16.45 -9.98
C MET A 238 3.53 17.33 -8.80
N ASN A 239 3.11 18.58 -8.84
CA ASN A 239 3.34 19.53 -7.74
C ASN A 239 2.28 19.31 -6.64
N VAL A 240 2.54 18.39 -5.71
CA VAL A 240 1.63 18.03 -4.62
C VAL A 240 2.13 18.58 -3.29
N SER A 241 1.25 19.25 -2.56
CA SER A 241 1.48 19.73 -1.19
C SER A 241 0.49 19.08 -0.22
N LEU A 242 0.98 18.52 0.88
CA LEU A 242 0.11 18.06 1.95
C LEU A 242 -0.49 19.23 2.71
N VAL A 243 -1.81 19.25 2.83
CA VAL A 243 -2.55 20.27 3.60
C VAL A 243 -3.08 19.62 4.87
N PRO A 244 -2.66 20.06 6.06
CA PRO A 244 -3.17 19.51 7.31
C PRO A 244 -4.67 19.77 7.45
N ALA A 245 -5.45 18.74 7.78
CA ALA A 245 -6.90 18.85 7.91
C ALA A 245 -7.34 19.84 8.99
N ASP A 246 -6.61 19.93 10.10
CA ASP A 246 -6.86 20.88 11.20
C ASP A 246 -6.57 22.35 10.81
N LYS A 247 -5.89 22.59 9.69
CA LYS A 247 -5.59 23.93 9.16
C LYS A 247 -6.51 24.34 8.03
N ILE A 248 -7.44 23.48 7.59
CA ILE A 248 -8.30 23.77 6.44
C ILE A 248 -9.07 25.09 6.60
N GLY A 249 -9.52 25.43 7.82
CA GLY A 249 -10.24 26.65 8.10
C GLY A 249 -9.42 27.93 7.82
N THR A 250 -8.10 27.89 7.95
CA THR A 250 -7.19 29.03 7.78
C THR A 250 -6.34 28.99 6.53
N THR A 251 -6.23 27.83 5.85
CA THR A 251 -5.44 27.67 4.63
C THR A 251 -6.06 28.44 3.48
N ASP A 252 -5.26 29.16 2.72
CA ASP A 252 -5.69 29.79 1.46
C ASP A 252 -5.75 28.73 0.37
N LEU A 253 -6.97 28.29 0.04
CA LEU A 253 -7.21 27.25 -0.97
C LEU A 253 -7.03 27.75 -2.40
N SER A 254 -7.05 29.07 -2.63
CA SER A 254 -6.86 29.64 -3.98
C SER A 254 -5.46 29.43 -4.54
N LEU A 255 -4.51 28.98 -3.71
CA LEU A 255 -3.16 28.58 -4.12
C LEU A 255 -3.12 27.28 -4.94
N PHE A 256 -4.19 26.50 -4.91
CA PHE A 256 -4.31 25.20 -5.57
C PHE A 256 -5.28 25.28 -6.75
N GLY A 257 -4.98 24.57 -7.83
CA GLY A 257 -5.93 24.32 -8.90
C GLY A 257 -6.86 23.14 -8.57
N SER A 258 -6.33 22.18 -7.80
CA SER A 258 -7.10 21.00 -7.37
C SER A 258 -6.81 20.65 -5.93
N ILE A 259 -7.84 20.16 -5.23
CA ILE A 259 -7.73 19.60 -3.87
C ILE A 259 -8.25 18.17 -3.90
N VAL A 260 -7.49 17.27 -3.28
CA VAL A 260 -7.86 15.87 -3.11
C VAL A 260 -8.08 15.58 -1.64
N LEU A 261 -9.24 15.08 -1.28
CA LEU A 261 -9.50 14.46 0.01
C LEU A 261 -9.12 12.97 -0.08
N GLY A 262 -8.13 12.56 0.70
CA GLY A 262 -7.66 11.19 0.80
C GLY A 262 -8.76 10.24 1.30
N VAL A 263 -8.46 8.96 1.26
CA VAL A 263 -9.38 7.90 1.68
C VAL A 263 -9.91 8.16 3.09
N ARG A 264 -11.23 8.19 3.25
CA ARG A 264 -11.92 8.38 4.52
C ARG A 264 -11.59 9.70 5.23
N ALA A 265 -11.28 10.76 4.47
CA ALA A 265 -10.87 12.03 5.06
C ALA A 265 -11.97 12.63 5.96
N TYR A 266 -13.24 12.61 5.55
CA TYR A 266 -14.36 13.06 6.39
C TYR A 266 -14.61 12.17 7.61
N ASP A 267 -14.32 10.86 7.51
CA ASP A 267 -14.48 9.93 8.64
C ASP A 267 -13.44 10.21 9.75
N THR A 268 -12.25 10.68 9.38
CA THR A 268 -11.11 10.81 10.31
C THR A 268 -10.90 12.24 10.81
N HIS A 269 -11.44 13.25 10.11
CA HIS A 269 -11.20 14.67 10.41
C HIS A 269 -12.50 15.47 10.49
N LYS A 270 -12.96 15.75 11.70
CA LYS A 270 -14.13 16.61 11.96
C LYS A 270 -13.96 18.03 11.43
N ASP A 271 -12.73 18.52 11.37
CA ASP A 271 -12.42 19.86 10.83
C ASP A 271 -12.83 19.98 9.35
N LEU A 272 -12.73 18.89 8.57
CA LEU A 272 -13.19 18.88 7.18
C LEU A 272 -14.71 18.97 7.09
N VAL A 273 -15.43 18.25 7.95
CA VAL A 273 -16.91 18.33 8.03
C VAL A 273 -17.33 19.76 8.38
N THR A 274 -16.73 20.32 9.45
CA THR A 274 -17.05 21.69 9.92
C THR A 274 -16.74 22.77 8.88
N ASN A 275 -15.69 22.59 8.09
CA ASN A 275 -15.25 23.53 7.06
C ASN A 275 -15.63 23.10 5.63
N ASN A 276 -16.57 22.16 5.47
CA ASN A 276 -16.97 21.68 4.15
C ASN A 276 -17.42 22.79 3.20
N GLN A 277 -18.13 23.79 3.71
CA GLN A 277 -18.56 24.94 2.91
C GLN A 277 -17.37 25.66 2.25
N LYS A 278 -16.23 25.78 2.93
CA LYS A 278 -15.01 26.37 2.35
C LYS A 278 -14.46 25.56 1.18
N LEU A 279 -14.55 24.22 1.25
CA LEU A 279 -14.20 23.34 0.13
C LEU A 279 -15.17 23.51 -1.04
N LEU A 280 -16.47 23.64 -0.77
CA LEU A 280 -17.47 23.90 -1.81
C LEU A 280 -17.32 25.31 -2.41
N ASP A 281 -16.96 26.32 -1.61
CA ASP A 281 -16.65 27.67 -2.10
C ASP A 281 -15.41 27.67 -3.00
N PHE A 282 -14.38 26.88 -2.67
CA PHE A 282 -13.22 26.65 -3.53
C PHE A 282 -13.66 26.11 -4.91
N VAL A 283 -14.54 25.10 -4.93
CA VAL A 283 -15.09 24.58 -6.18
C VAL A 283 -15.89 25.66 -6.90
N SER A 284 -16.79 26.34 -6.20
CA SER A 284 -17.63 27.39 -6.81
C SER A 284 -16.81 28.51 -7.47
N ASN A 285 -15.61 28.77 -6.97
CA ASN A 285 -14.67 29.77 -7.50
C ASN A 285 -13.77 29.25 -8.65
N GLY A 286 -13.91 28.00 -9.05
CA GLY A 286 -13.22 27.43 -10.22
C GLY A 286 -12.24 26.30 -9.92
N GLY A 287 -12.06 25.92 -8.64
CA GLY A 287 -11.20 24.80 -8.26
C GLY A 287 -11.80 23.43 -8.56
N THR A 288 -10.97 22.41 -8.61
CA THR A 288 -11.38 21.01 -8.70
C THR A 288 -11.23 20.32 -7.36
N LEU A 289 -12.32 19.72 -6.85
CA LEU A 289 -12.30 18.94 -5.62
C LEU A 289 -12.58 17.48 -5.90
N ILE A 290 -11.65 16.62 -5.52
CA ILE A 290 -11.79 15.15 -5.61
C ILE A 290 -12.01 14.62 -4.20
N VAL A 291 -13.13 13.92 -4.00
CA VAL A 291 -13.47 13.25 -2.74
C VAL A 291 -13.41 11.76 -2.96
N GLN A 292 -12.49 11.09 -2.29
CA GLN A 292 -12.39 9.63 -2.30
C GLN A 292 -13.41 9.01 -1.34
N ASN A 293 -13.53 7.69 -1.35
CA ASN A 293 -14.50 6.96 -0.54
C ASN A 293 -14.41 7.27 0.96
N ASN A 294 -15.57 7.31 1.60
CA ASN A 294 -15.77 7.37 3.05
C ASN A 294 -16.63 6.18 3.48
N ASN A 295 -16.56 5.73 4.72
CA ASN A 295 -17.29 4.56 5.19
C ASN A 295 -18.30 4.84 6.33
N SER A 296 -18.25 6.02 6.94
CA SER A 296 -19.26 6.50 7.89
C SER A 296 -20.49 7.03 7.15
N ILE A 297 -21.25 6.11 6.55
CA ILE A 297 -22.38 6.41 5.65
C ILE A 297 -23.39 7.35 6.30
N GLY A 298 -23.77 7.06 7.57
CA GLY A 298 -24.75 7.87 8.30
C GLY A 298 -24.29 9.31 8.45
N ASP A 299 -23.06 9.52 8.86
CA ASP A 299 -22.50 10.86 9.07
C ASP A 299 -22.33 11.59 7.73
N PHE A 300 -21.79 10.92 6.71
CA PHE A 300 -21.60 11.51 5.40
C PHE A 300 -22.91 12.04 4.80
N ASN A 301 -23.98 11.24 4.88
CA ASN A 301 -25.29 11.57 4.32
C ASN A 301 -25.99 12.66 5.16
N SER A 302 -25.93 12.59 6.49
CA SER A 302 -26.59 13.57 7.37
C SER A 302 -25.95 14.96 7.33
N GLU A 303 -24.64 15.04 7.11
CA GLU A 303 -23.88 16.29 7.03
C GLU A 303 -23.93 16.95 5.64
N HIS A 304 -24.56 16.29 4.65
CA HIS A 304 -24.71 16.81 3.28
C HIS A 304 -23.40 17.34 2.67
N LEU A 305 -22.36 16.48 2.67
CA LEU A 305 -20.98 16.87 2.33
C LEU A 305 -20.73 17.07 0.82
N THR A 306 -21.76 16.90 0.00
CA THR A 306 -21.70 17.03 -1.48
C THR A 306 -22.37 18.33 -1.94
N PRO A 307 -22.00 18.90 -3.12
CA PRO A 307 -22.58 20.15 -3.61
C PRO A 307 -24.07 20.07 -3.97
N TYR A 308 -24.58 18.88 -4.24
CA TYR A 308 -25.97 18.56 -4.52
C TYR A 308 -26.33 17.25 -3.82
N ALA A 309 -27.61 16.95 -3.63
CA ALA A 309 -28.03 15.74 -2.94
C ALA A 309 -27.40 14.48 -3.53
N ALA A 310 -26.78 13.68 -2.68
CA ALA A 310 -26.26 12.36 -3.02
C ALA A 310 -26.16 11.51 -1.74
N GLU A 311 -26.39 10.21 -1.88
CA GLU A 311 -26.43 9.27 -0.77
C GLU A 311 -25.35 8.21 -0.91
N LEU A 312 -24.40 8.23 0.00
CA LEU A 312 -23.35 7.21 0.13
C LEU A 312 -23.97 5.88 0.58
N SER A 313 -23.45 4.77 0.08
CA SER A 313 -23.93 3.43 0.43
C SER A 313 -22.79 2.44 0.65
N ARG A 314 -23.13 1.18 0.90
CA ARG A 314 -22.16 0.06 0.98
C ARG A 314 -21.98 -0.66 -0.37
N ALA A 315 -22.51 -0.11 -1.44
CA ALA A 315 -22.33 -0.69 -2.77
C ALA A 315 -20.83 -0.72 -3.11
N ARG A 316 -20.40 -1.81 -3.72
CA ARG A 316 -18.99 -2.08 -4.02
C ARG A 316 -18.90 -2.98 -5.25
N VAL A 317 -17.69 -3.06 -5.81
CA VAL A 317 -17.30 -4.06 -6.80
C VAL A 317 -15.97 -4.65 -6.35
N SER A 318 -16.01 -5.90 -5.92
CA SER A 318 -14.89 -6.59 -5.26
C SER A 318 -14.05 -7.43 -6.22
N VAL A 319 -14.57 -7.79 -7.38
CA VAL A 319 -13.82 -8.51 -8.41
C VAL A 319 -12.94 -7.52 -9.17
N GLU A 320 -11.64 -7.71 -9.07
CA GLU A 320 -10.64 -6.79 -9.64
C GLU A 320 -10.64 -6.77 -11.18
N GLU A 321 -11.07 -7.85 -11.83
CA GLU A 321 -11.24 -7.95 -13.30
C GLU A 321 -12.65 -7.60 -13.76
N ALA A 322 -13.56 -7.19 -12.87
CA ALA A 322 -14.93 -6.83 -13.24
C ALA A 322 -14.91 -5.81 -14.41
N PRO A 323 -15.70 -6.03 -15.46
CA PRO A 323 -15.75 -5.12 -16.60
C PRO A 323 -16.17 -3.71 -16.18
N VAL A 324 -15.45 -2.70 -16.66
CA VAL A 324 -15.78 -1.29 -16.45
C VAL A 324 -16.30 -0.71 -17.77
N GLN A 325 -17.45 -0.05 -17.74
CA GLN A 325 -18.02 0.68 -18.87
C GLN A 325 -17.84 2.17 -18.67
N ILE A 326 -17.32 2.87 -19.68
CA ILE A 326 -17.30 4.34 -19.73
C ILE A 326 -18.68 4.81 -20.15
N LEU A 327 -19.37 5.59 -19.29
CA LEU A 327 -20.73 6.08 -19.51
C LEU A 327 -20.77 7.43 -20.21
N ALA A 328 -19.74 8.25 -20.03
CA ALA A 328 -19.63 9.59 -20.57
C ALA A 328 -18.34 9.72 -21.40
N PRO A 329 -18.21 9.03 -22.55
CA PRO A 329 -16.97 8.97 -23.31
C PRO A 329 -16.44 10.31 -23.78
N GLU A 330 -17.30 11.33 -23.96
CA GLU A 330 -16.90 12.68 -24.37
C GLU A 330 -16.43 13.57 -23.21
N ASN A 331 -16.46 13.05 -21.96
CA ASN A 331 -16.03 13.85 -20.82
C ASN A 331 -14.51 14.08 -20.87
N PRO A 332 -14.02 15.32 -20.71
CA PRO A 332 -12.58 15.65 -20.73
C PRO A 332 -11.71 14.81 -19.81
N VAL A 333 -12.26 14.30 -18.71
CA VAL A 333 -11.57 13.38 -17.77
C VAL A 333 -11.02 12.13 -18.47
N PHE A 334 -11.60 11.70 -19.59
CA PHE A 334 -11.09 10.54 -20.34
C PHE A 334 -10.07 10.91 -21.43
N HIS A 335 -9.77 12.21 -21.65
CA HIS A 335 -8.92 12.68 -22.75
C HIS A 335 -7.76 13.55 -22.32
N TYR A 336 -7.86 14.26 -21.20
CA TYR A 336 -6.84 15.22 -20.79
C TYR A 336 -6.29 14.95 -19.37
N PRO A 337 -4.99 14.97 -19.17
CA PRO A 337 -3.91 15.06 -20.17
C PRO A 337 -3.61 13.71 -20.85
N ASN A 338 -4.26 12.63 -20.41
CA ASN A 338 -4.04 11.28 -20.92
C ASN A 338 -5.31 10.75 -21.60
N GLU A 339 -5.16 10.09 -22.75
CA GLU A 339 -6.25 9.31 -23.33
C GLU A 339 -6.50 8.05 -22.48
N ILE A 340 -7.74 7.90 -22.03
CA ILE A 340 -8.20 6.74 -21.27
C ILE A 340 -9.01 5.83 -22.18
N THR A 341 -8.63 4.58 -22.21
CA THR A 341 -9.24 3.53 -23.00
C THR A 341 -9.72 2.40 -22.11
N GLN A 342 -10.41 1.44 -22.68
CA GLN A 342 -10.82 0.23 -21.96
C GLN A 342 -9.64 -0.52 -21.31
N LYS A 343 -8.44 -0.45 -21.92
CA LYS A 343 -7.22 -1.09 -21.40
C LYS A 343 -6.69 -0.46 -20.10
N ASP A 344 -7.11 0.75 -19.78
CA ASP A 344 -6.71 1.42 -18.55
C ASP A 344 -7.38 0.83 -17.29
N PHE A 345 -8.36 -0.03 -17.50
CA PHE A 345 -8.99 -0.80 -16.42
C PHE A 345 -8.43 -2.22 -16.28
N ASP A 346 -7.43 -2.61 -17.08
CA ASP A 346 -6.75 -3.90 -16.96
C ASP A 346 -5.76 -3.91 -15.80
N ASN A 347 -5.55 -5.08 -15.20
CA ASN A 347 -4.57 -5.33 -14.15
C ASN A 347 -4.74 -4.47 -12.88
N TRP A 348 -5.94 -4.03 -12.59
CA TRP A 348 -6.26 -3.47 -11.28
C TRP A 348 -6.12 -4.55 -10.21
N VAL A 349 -5.75 -4.17 -8.99
CA VAL A 349 -5.45 -5.09 -7.89
C VAL A 349 -6.48 -5.02 -6.79
N GLN A 350 -6.77 -6.15 -6.17
CA GLN A 350 -7.60 -6.37 -4.98
C GLN A 350 -9.10 -6.11 -5.18
N GLU A 351 -9.52 -4.98 -5.74
CA GLU A 351 -10.92 -4.60 -5.94
C GLU A 351 -11.06 -3.43 -6.91
N ARG A 352 -12.24 -3.26 -7.51
CA ARG A 352 -12.54 -2.06 -8.29
C ARG A 352 -12.82 -0.86 -7.39
N GLY A 353 -13.65 -1.03 -6.38
CA GLY A 353 -14.00 0.06 -5.48
C GLY A 353 -15.08 -0.29 -4.47
N LEU A 354 -15.32 0.65 -3.55
CA LEU A 354 -16.19 0.46 -2.40
C LEU A 354 -16.86 1.78 -1.98
N TYR A 355 -18.00 1.65 -1.28
CA TYR A 355 -18.79 2.77 -0.80
C TYR A 355 -19.24 3.69 -1.93
N PHE A 356 -19.90 3.11 -2.94
CA PHE A 356 -20.46 3.86 -4.06
C PHE A 356 -21.73 4.62 -3.64
N MET A 357 -22.03 5.71 -4.34
CA MET A 357 -23.30 6.42 -4.19
C MET A 357 -24.46 5.55 -4.70
N SER A 358 -25.55 5.48 -3.94
CA SER A 358 -26.77 4.75 -4.31
C SER A 358 -27.79 5.63 -5.01
N SER A 359 -27.77 6.95 -4.74
CA SER A 359 -28.62 7.93 -5.38
C SER A 359 -27.91 9.30 -5.47
N TRP A 360 -28.27 10.10 -6.44
CA TRP A 360 -27.70 11.43 -6.66
C TRP A 360 -28.62 12.34 -7.47
N ASP A 361 -28.47 13.66 -7.28
CA ASP A 361 -29.14 14.69 -8.07
C ASP A 361 -28.74 14.60 -9.57
N SER A 362 -29.64 14.97 -10.45
CA SER A 362 -29.45 14.96 -11.91
C SER A 362 -28.30 15.86 -12.41
N LYS A 363 -27.79 16.74 -11.56
CA LYS A 363 -26.59 17.56 -11.83
C LYS A 363 -25.28 16.77 -11.74
N PHE A 364 -25.30 15.58 -11.20
CA PHE A 364 -24.19 14.66 -11.26
C PHE A 364 -24.23 13.84 -12.54
N THR A 365 -23.09 13.73 -13.19
CA THR A 365 -22.85 12.83 -14.33
C THR A 365 -22.11 11.59 -13.85
N PRO A 366 -22.70 10.39 -13.92
CA PRO A 366 -21.96 9.15 -13.67
C PRO A 366 -20.98 8.91 -14.81
N LEU A 367 -19.72 8.72 -14.48
CA LEU A 367 -18.65 8.57 -15.46
C LEU A 367 -18.37 7.11 -15.83
N LEU A 368 -18.50 6.21 -14.88
CA LEU A 368 -18.21 4.79 -15.04
C LEU A 368 -19.33 3.92 -14.48
N SER A 369 -19.48 2.72 -15.04
CA SER A 369 -20.29 1.63 -14.51
C SER A 369 -19.48 0.35 -14.42
N CYS A 370 -19.64 -0.41 -13.34
CA CYS A 370 -19.12 -1.76 -13.20
C CYS A 370 -19.97 -2.56 -12.22
N HIS A 371 -19.81 -3.87 -12.20
CA HIS A 371 -20.53 -4.76 -11.28
C HIS A 371 -19.75 -6.06 -11.06
N ASP A 372 -19.94 -6.70 -9.91
CA ASP A 372 -19.50 -8.05 -9.70
C ASP A 372 -20.36 -9.04 -10.52
N PRO A 373 -19.83 -10.20 -10.94
CA PRO A 373 -20.59 -11.17 -11.75
C PRO A 373 -21.91 -11.54 -11.11
N GLY A 374 -23.01 -11.34 -11.86
CA GLY A 374 -24.37 -11.64 -11.40
C GLY A 374 -25.03 -10.53 -10.56
N GLU A 375 -24.36 -9.41 -10.34
CA GLU A 375 -24.92 -8.24 -9.66
C GLU A 375 -25.37 -7.16 -10.64
N PRO A 376 -26.25 -6.23 -10.21
CA PRO A 376 -26.64 -5.08 -11.03
C PRO A 376 -25.49 -4.08 -11.21
N ASP A 377 -25.58 -3.33 -12.32
CA ASP A 377 -24.67 -2.22 -12.63
C ASP A 377 -24.59 -1.18 -11.51
N GLN A 378 -23.38 -0.90 -11.07
CA GLN A 378 -23.05 0.15 -10.10
C GLN A 378 -22.52 1.38 -10.84
N LYS A 379 -23.31 2.45 -10.91
CA LYS A 379 -22.97 3.70 -11.63
C LYS A 379 -22.51 4.83 -10.71
N GLY A 380 -22.70 4.67 -9.40
CA GLY A 380 -22.36 5.68 -8.39
C GLY A 380 -20.90 5.63 -7.93
N GLY A 381 -20.05 4.85 -8.60
CA GLY A 381 -18.64 4.70 -8.21
C GLY A 381 -17.75 5.88 -8.60
N MET A 382 -18.14 6.65 -9.62
CA MET A 382 -17.46 7.89 -10.02
C MET A 382 -18.48 8.87 -10.58
N LEU A 383 -18.66 9.99 -9.88
CA LEU A 383 -19.64 11.03 -10.20
C LEU A 383 -18.95 12.39 -10.34
N GLU A 384 -19.23 13.09 -11.42
CA GLU A 384 -18.79 14.47 -11.63
C GLU A 384 -19.99 15.43 -11.56
N ALA A 385 -19.79 16.59 -10.94
CA ALA A 385 -20.75 17.69 -10.98
C ALA A 385 -20.03 19.02 -11.18
N LYS A 386 -20.64 19.91 -11.98
CA LYS A 386 -20.24 21.31 -12.03
C LYS A 386 -20.90 22.06 -10.87
N TYR A 387 -20.11 22.84 -10.14
CA TYR A 387 -20.58 23.65 -9.05
C TYR A 387 -19.94 25.04 -9.12
N GLY A 388 -20.74 26.05 -9.42
CA GLY A 388 -20.22 27.36 -9.77
C GLY A 388 -19.36 27.29 -11.03
N LYS A 389 -18.11 27.72 -10.93
CA LYS A 389 -17.14 27.69 -12.03
C LYS A 389 -16.26 26.42 -12.06
N GLY A 390 -16.28 25.64 -10.98
CA GLY A 390 -15.38 24.51 -10.79
C GLY A 390 -16.02 23.14 -10.96
N THR A 391 -15.29 22.13 -10.57
CA THR A 391 -15.64 20.72 -10.74
C THR A 391 -15.53 19.98 -9.41
N TYR A 392 -16.58 19.28 -9.05
CA TYR A 392 -16.60 18.34 -7.95
C TYR A 392 -16.60 16.90 -8.49
N ILE A 393 -15.73 16.06 -7.98
CA ILE A 393 -15.66 14.64 -8.34
C ILE A 393 -15.70 13.80 -7.07
N PHE A 394 -16.65 12.88 -7.00
CA PHE A 394 -16.63 11.78 -6.03
C PHE A 394 -16.09 10.53 -6.70
N THR A 395 -15.23 9.78 -6.02
CA THR A 395 -14.80 8.46 -6.47
C THR A 395 -14.74 7.45 -5.33
N GLY A 396 -15.47 6.35 -5.49
CA GLY A 396 -15.38 5.14 -4.68
C GLY A 396 -14.41 4.11 -5.26
N TYR A 397 -13.82 4.36 -6.43
CA TYR A 397 -12.81 3.47 -7.02
C TYR A 397 -11.55 3.44 -6.16
N ALA A 398 -10.96 2.27 -6.00
CA ALA A 398 -9.88 2.00 -5.05
C ALA A 398 -8.50 2.50 -5.55
N PHE A 399 -8.40 3.78 -5.94
CA PHE A 399 -7.15 4.40 -6.40
C PHE A 399 -6.03 4.31 -5.37
N PHE A 400 -6.36 4.32 -4.08
CA PHE A 400 -5.41 4.17 -2.97
C PHE A 400 -4.69 2.81 -2.96
N ARG A 401 -5.21 1.82 -3.69
CA ARG A 401 -4.55 0.53 -3.93
C ARG A 401 -3.81 0.52 -5.27
N GLN A 402 -4.44 1.10 -6.29
CA GLN A 402 -3.96 1.03 -7.66
C GLN A 402 -2.71 1.88 -7.89
N LEU A 403 -2.68 3.11 -7.35
CA LEU A 403 -1.54 4.01 -7.56
C LEU A 403 -0.26 3.48 -6.91
N PRO A 404 -0.25 3.08 -5.63
CA PRO A 404 0.95 2.48 -5.02
C PRO A 404 1.37 1.17 -5.67
N ALA A 405 0.43 0.39 -6.21
CA ALA A 405 0.74 -0.80 -7.00
C ALA A 405 1.26 -0.48 -8.41
N GLY A 406 1.30 0.80 -8.79
CA GLY A 406 1.80 1.25 -10.08
C GLY A 406 0.95 0.84 -11.28
N VAL A 407 -0.37 0.65 -11.11
CA VAL A 407 -1.27 0.28 -12.21
C VAL A 407 -1.37 1.42 -13.22
N PRO A 408 -0.84 1.26 -14.45
CA PRO A 408 -0.63 2.39 -15.37
C PRO A 408 -1.91 3.14 -15.73
N GLY A 409 -3.00 2.41 -15.98
CA GLY A 409 -4.28 3.01 -16.33
C GLY A 409 -4.91 3.80 -15.19
N ALA A 410 -4.79 3.29 -13.97
CA ALA A 410 -5.28 3.99 -12.78
C ALA A 410 -4.47 5.26 -12.49
N VAL A 411 -3.14 5.23 -12.70
CA VAL A 411 -2.27 6.41 -12.58
C VAL A 411 -2.72 7.48 -13.58
N ARG A 412 -2.89 7.12 -14.87
CA ARG A 412 -3.36 8.06 -15.91
C ARG A 412 -4.73 8.65 -15.58
N LEU A 413 -5.69 7.80 -15.21
CA LEU A 413 -7.05 8.25 -14.88
C LEU A 413 -7.04 9.19 -13.67
N PHE A 414 -6.28 8.88 -12.63
CA PHE A 414 -6.22 9.74 -11.45
C PHE A 414 -5.56 11.09 -11.75
N VAL A 415 -4.51 11.11 -12.58
CA VAL A 415 -3.92 12.37 -13.10
C VAL A 415 -4.97 13.18 -13.85
N ASN A 416 -5.79 12.54 -14.67
CA ASN A 416 -6.88 13.23 -15.38
C ASN A 416 -7.94 13.78 -14.42
N LEU A 417 -8.32 13.02 -13.37
CA LEU A 417 -9.27 13.52 -12.35
C LEU A 417 -8.74 14.79 -11.67
N VAL A 418 -7.50 14.81 -11.25
CA VAL A 418 -6.92 16.01 -10.61
C VAL A 418 -6.71 17.15 -11.59
N SER A 419 -6.68 16.87 -12.89
CA SER A 419 -6.53 17.87 -13.96
C SER A 419 -7.88 18.38 -14.53
N ALA A 420 -9.02 17.87 -14.02
CA ALA A 420 -10.38 18.11 -14.57
C ALA A 420 -10.74 19.59 -14.55
N GLY A 421 -10.36 20.54 -14.70
CA GLY A 421 -10.65 22.00 -14.80
C GLY A 421 -9.44 22.79 -15.28
N HIS A 422 -8.28 22.12 -15.35
CA HIS A 422 -7.04 22.75 -15.73
C HIS A 422 -6.91 22.94 -17.25
N ASP A 423 -7.50 22.04 -18.02
CA ASP A 423 -7.59 22.10 -19.49
C ASP A 423 -8.23 23.37 -20.01
N ARG A 424 -9.21 23.91 -19.29
CA ARG A 424 -9.92 25.15 -19.66
C ARG A 424 -9.03 26.40 -19.54
N ALA A 425 -8.15 26.43 -18.53
CA ALA A 425 -7.23 27.54 -18.34
C ALA A 425 -6.14 27.57 -19.44
N ALA A 426 -5.74 26.39 -19.95
CA ALA A 426 -4.76 26.28 -21.02
C ALA A 426 -5.33 26.57 -22.43
N SER A 427 -6.62 26.30 -22.65
CA SER A 427 -7.30 26.53 -23.94
C SER A 427 -7.81 27.95 -24.11
N GLY A 428 -7.82 28.77 -23.06
CA GLY A 428 -8.31 30.16 -23.13
C GLY A 428 -9.81 30.31 -23.39
N GLU A 429 -10.59 29.23 -23.19
CA GLU A 429 -12.05 29.28 -23.27
C GLU A 429 -12.66 29.79 -21.95
N PRO A 430 -13.65 30.71 -22.00
CA PRO A 430 -14.25 31.35 -20.83
C PRO A 430 -15.17 30.40 -20.00
#